data_db525acd7606ec41053acddf0de2212a
#
_entry.id   db525acd7606ec41053acddf0de2212a
#
_cell.length_a   1.000
_cell.length_b   1.000
_cell.length_c   1.000
_cell.angle_alpha   90.00
_cell.angle_beta   90.00
_cell.angle_gamma   90.00
#
_symmetry.space_group_name_H-M   'P 1'
#
loop_
_entity.id
_entity.type
_entity.pdbx_description
1 polymer ?
#
loop_
_entity_poly.entity_id
_entity_poly.type
_entity_poly.pdbx_seq_one_letter_code
_entity_poly.pdbx_strand_id
1 'polypeptide(L)'
;NNHVVELAGNGGALRVTFNDGSHADAKVLGTDPLTDTALIQAQNVSGLTPATIGKSSDLAVGQSVVAIGSPLGLDATVTSGIVSALNRPVDVGSDGQGNSTVYPAIQTDAAINPGNSGGALVDLNGHVVGINAAIATAGQGVGGESGNIGAGFAIPLDEGRHIVDAMCKGATPTHPRP
;
A
#
# COMPACT_ATOMS: atom_id res chain seq x y z
N ASN A 1 1.11 1.32 -4.39
CA ASN A 1 1.86 2.48 -3.89
C ASN A 1 2.41 3.33 -5.03
N ASN A 2 2.64 4.64 -4.76
CA ASN A 2 3.28 5.54 -5.69
C ASN A 2 4.71 5.06 -6.02
N HIS A 3 5.52 4.74 -5.01
CA HIS A 3 6.90 4.29 -5.21
C HIS A 3 7.02 3.02 -6.09
N VAL A 4 5.98 2.16 -6.12
CA VAL A 4 5.98 0.97 -6.97
C VAL A 4 5.78 1.34 -8.44
N VAL A 5 4.87 2.29 -8.74
CA VAL A 5 4.57 2.69 -10.12
C VAL A 5 5.57 3.68 -10.69
N GLU A 6 6.27 4.44 -9.85
CA GLU A 6 7.35 5.35 -10.30
C GLU A 6 8.47 4.62 -11.03
N LEU A 7 8.75 3.37 -10.65
CA LEU A 7 9.74 2.53 -11.34
C LEU A 7 9.36 2.26 -12.81
N ALA A 8 8.08 2.31 -13.15
CA ALA A 8 7.57 2.18 -14.51
C ALA A 8 7.50 3.52 -15.27
N GLY A 9 7.63 4.66 -14.59
CA GLY A 9 7.38 6.00 -15.14
C GLY A 9 8.34 6.48 -16.23
N ASN A 10 9.51 5.87 -16.40
CA ASN A 10 10.52 6.24 -17.38
C ASN A 10 10.47 5.36 -18.64
N GLY A 11 9.27 5.02 -19.11
CA GLY A 11 9.08 4.17 -20.31
C GLY A 11 8.99 2.68 -20.00
N GLY A 12 8.89 2.32 -18.73
CA GLY A 12 8.61 0.95 -18.28
C GLY A 12 7.14 0.58 -18.49
N ALA A 13 6.88 -0.70 -18.76
CA ALA A 13 5.52 -1.24 -18.84
C ALA A 13 5.03 -1.63 -17.43
N LEU A 14 3.81 -1.22 -17.10
CA LEU A 14 3.12 -1.68 -15.90
C LEU A 14 2.20 -2.85 -16.27
N ARG A 15 2.39 -3.97 -15.59
CA ARG A 15 1.60 -5.19 -15.81
C ARG A 15 1.02 -5.70 -14.50
N VAL A 16 -0.24 -6.12 -14.55
CA VAL A 16 -0.94 -6.79 -13.45
C VAL A 16 -1.05 -8.27 -13.78
N THR A 17 -0.63 -9.12 -12.85
CA THR A 17 -0.83 -10.58 -12.93
C THR A 17 -1.92 -10.98 -11.94
N PHE A 18 -2.93 -11.69 -12.44
CA PHE A 18 -4.06 -12.17 -11.65
C PHE A 18 -3.78 -13.56 -11.05
N ASN A 19 -4.62 -13.97 -10.10
CA ASN A 19 -4.45 -15.24 -9.38
C ASN A 19 -4.50 -16.48 -10.28
N ASP A 20 -5.19 -16.42 -11.42
CA ASP A 20 -5.25 -17.49 -12.42
C ASP A 20 -4.04 -17.54 -13.36
N GLY A 21 -3.03 -16.69 -13.14
CA GLY A 21 -1.84 -16.55 -13.97
C GLY A 21 -2.02 -15.68 -15.21
N SER A 22 -3.24 -15.24 -15.51
CA SER A 22 -3.46 -14.26 -16.57
C SER A 22 -2.88 -12.90 -16.21
N HIS A 23 -2.59 -12.10 -17.20
CA HIS A 23 -2.02 -10.76 -16.98
C HIS A 23 -2.61 -9.74 -17.95
N ALA A 24 -2.57 -8.49 -17.54
CA ALA A 24 -2.98 -7.35 -18.34
C ALA A 24 -2.01 -6.20 -18.17
N ASP A 25 -1.86 -5.41 -19.21
CA ASP A 25 -1.18 -4.13 -19.10
C ASP A 25 -2.04 -3.17 -18.29
N ALA A 26 -1.42 -2.26 -17.58
CA ALA A 26 -2.12 -1.29 -16.76
C ALA A 26 -1.64 0.13 -17.04
N LYS A 27 -2.54 1.09 -16.84
CA LYS A 27 -2.25 2.53 -16.89
C LYS A 27 -2.27 3.11 -15.50
N VAL A 28 -1.36 4.02 -15.21
CA VAL A 28 -1.44 4.88 -14.03
C VAL A 28 -2.44 6.00 -14.32
N LEU A 29 -3.51 6.08 -13.54
CA LEU A 29 -4.53 7.13 -13.66
C LEU A 29 -4.22 8.32 -12.76
N GLY A 30 -3.50 8.11 -11.68
CA GLY A 30 -3.09 9.16 -10.76
C GLY A 30 -2.13 8.62 -9.71
N THR A 31 -1.35 9.53 -9.15
CA THR A 31 -0.41 9.24 -8.06
C THR A 31 -0.49 10.33 -7.00
N ASP A 32 -0.22 9.95 -5.78
CA ASP A 32 -0.04 10.86 -4.66
C ASP A 32 1.21 10.49 -3.87
N PRO A 33 2.33 11.19 -4.12
CA PRO A 33 3.58 10.95 -3.40
C PRO A 33 3.47 11.17 -1.89
N LEU A 34 2.61 12.08 -1.43
CA LEU A 34 2.48 12.45 -0.01
C LEU A 34 1.92 11.30 0.84
N THR A 35 1.01 10.50 0.30
CA THR A 35 0.46 9.31 0.96
C THR A 35 0.98 8.01 0.38
N ASP A 36 1.93 8.08 -0.56
CA ASP A 36 2.45 6.91 -1.28
C ASP A 36 1.34 6.07 -1.94
N THR A 37 0.30 6.72 -2.47
CA THR A 37 -0.85 6.07 -3.11
C THR A 37 -0.80 6.23 -4.62
N ALA A 38 -1.18 5.20 -5.37
CA ALA A 38 -1.36 5.25 -6.81
C ALA A 38 -2.67 4.57 -7.22
N LEU A 39 -3.34 5.15 -8.21
CA LEU A 39 -4.49 4.57 -8.88
C LEU A 39 -4.06 4.04 -10.24
N ILE A 40 -4.26 2.75 -10.45
CA ILE A 40 -3.96 2.08 -11.72
C ILE A 40 -5.21 1.45 -12.31
N GLN A 41 -5.25 1.28 -13.61
CA GLN A 41 -6.34 0.61 -14.31
C GLN A 41 -5.77 -0.48 -15.23
N ALA A 42 -6.15 -1.72 -14.96
CA ALA A 42 -5.87 -2.83 -15.87
C ALA A 42 -6.69 -2.64 -17.16
N GLN A 43 -6.06 -2.93 -18.29
CA GLN A 43 -6.62 -2.71 -19.63
C GLN A 43 -7.17 -4.01 -20.21
N ASN A 44 -8.26 -3.92 -20.98
CA ASN A 44 -8.85 -5.03 -21.74
C ASN A 44 -9.19 -6.25 -20.88
N VAL A 45 -9.65 -6.02 -19.67
CA VAL A 45 -10.08 -7.07 -18.74
C VAL A 45 -11.54 -6.85 -18.33
N SER A 46 -12.23 -7.94 -18.00
CA SER A 46 -13.62 -7.94 -17.52
C SER A 46 -13.83 -9.11 -16.59
N GLY A 47 -14.95 -9.08 -15.85
CA GLY A 47 -15.33 -10.18 -14.95
C GLY A 47 -14.45 -10.34 -13.72
N LEU A 48 -13.69 -9.31 -13.34
CA LEU A 48 -12.87 -9.34 -12.13
C LEU A 48 -13.75 -9.29 -10.87
N THR A 49 -13.34 -10.02 -9.84
CA THR A 49 -13.99 -9.97 -8.53
C THR A 49 -13.35 -8.88 -7.68
N PRO A 50 -14.06 -7.80 -7.36
CA PRO A 50 -13.52 -6.76 -6.49
C PRO A 50 -13.28 -7.28 -5.08
N ALA A 51 -12.21 -6.81 -4.43
CA ALA A 51 -12.02 -7.02 -3.01
C ALA A 51 -13.07 -6.25 -2.19
N THR A 52 -13.48 -6.83 -1.06
CA THR A 52 -14.36 -6.13 -0.13
C THR A 52 -13.57 -5.08 0.65
N ILE A 53 -14.05 -3.85 0.59
CA ILE A 53 -13.43 -2.71 1.26
C ILE A 53 -13.94 -2.64 2.70
N GLY A 54 -13.02 -2.68 3.66
CA GLY A 54 -13.29 -2.47 5.07
C GLY A 54 -13.14 -0.99 5.47
N LYS A 55 -13.19 -0.76 6.79
CA LYS A 55 -12.97 0.55 7.40
C LYS A 55 -11.75 0.49 8.30
N SER A 56 -10.72 1.24 7.96
CA SER A 56 -9.52 1.33 8.81
C SER A 56 -9.78 2.05 10.13
N SER A 57 -10.78 2.94 10.16
CA SER A 57 -11.22 3.63 11.38
C SER A 57 -11.85 2.71 12.43
N ASP A 58 -12.29 1.51 12.07
CA ASP A 58 -12.88 0.53 12.99
C ASP A 58 -11.81 -0.40 13.60
N LEU A 59 -10.55 -0.29 13.19
CA LEU A 59 -9.47 -1.12 13.71
C LEU A 59 -9.16 -0.81 15.18
N ALA A 60 -8.83 -1.85 15.92
CA ALA A 60 -8.36 -1.75 17.31
C ALA A 60 -6.96 -2.38 17.45
N VAL A 61 -6.14 -1.81 18.33
CA VAL A 61 -4.85 -2.41 18.71
C VAL A 61 -5.09 -3.79 19.31
N GLY A 62 -4.28 -4.77 18.86
CA GLY A 62 -4.45 -6.18 19.20
C GLY A 62 -5.35 -6.97 18.24
N GLN A 63 -6.07 -6.30 17.34
CA GLN A 63 -6.89 -6.97 16.32
C GLN A 63 -6.02 -7.74 15.33
N SER A 64 -6.41 -8.98 15.03
CA SER A 64 -5.70 -9.81 14.05
C SER A 64 -5.85 -9.26 12.63
N VAL A 65 -4.75 -9.27 11.89
CA VAL A 65 -4.68 -8.87 10.48
C VAL A 65 -3.79 -9.82 9.69
N VAL A 66 -4.01 -9.83 8.38
CA VAL A 66 -3.23 -10.62 7.43
C VAL A 66 -2.69 -9.68 6.35
N ALA A 67 -1.39 -9.73 6.12
CA ALA A 67 -0.75 -9.01 5.03
C ALA A 67 -0.57 -9.96 3.83
N ILE A 68 -0.99 -9.49 2.66
CA ILE A 68 -0.91 -10.22 1.39
C ILE A 68 -0.01 -9.41 0.46
N GLY A 69 0.92 -10.09 -0.20
CA GLY A 69 1.81 -9.47 -1.18
C GLY A 69 2.30 -10.48 -2.20
N SER A 70 3.08 -10.03 -3.17
CA SER A 70 3.70 -10.88 -4.20
C SER A 70 5.16 -10.48 -4.37
N PRO A 71 6.02 -10.80 -3.39
CA PRO A 71 7.42 -10.47 -3.46
C PRO A 71 8.10 -11.22 -4.62
N LEU A 72 8.95 -10.51 -5.36
CA LEU A 72 9.79 -11.06 -6.43
C LEU A 72 9.03 -11.71 -7.61
N GLY A 73 7.75 -11.38 -7.81
CA GLY A 73 6.93 -11.99 -8.87
C GLY A 73 6.67 -13.48 -8.68
N LEU A 74 6.91 -13.99 -7.47
CA LEU A 74 6.54 -15.33 -7.02
C LEU A 74 5.09 -15.36 -6.55
N ASP A 75 4.58 -16.56 -6.29
CA ASP A 75 3.23 -16.78 -5.76
C ASP A 75 2.96 -15.91 -4.51
N ALA A 76 1.69 -15.55 -4.33
CA ALA A 76 1.27 -14.68 -3.25
C ALA A 76 1.85 -15.11 -1.89
N THR A 77 2.52 -14.17 -1.22
CA THR A 77 3.03 -14.37 0.13
C THR A 77 2.02 -13.82 1.13
N VAL A 78 1.70 -14.63 2.12
CA VAL A 78 0.75 -14.29 3.18
C VAL A 78 1.48 -14.33 4.52
N THR A 79 1.37 -13.25 5.28
CA THR A 79 1.85 -13.19 6.66
C THR A 79 0.72 -12.74 7.58
N SER A 80 0.77 -13.11 8.84
CA SER A 80 -0.25 -12.76 9.83
C SER A 80 0.36 -12.13 11.06
N GLY A 81 -0.41 -11.29 11.71
CA GLY A 81 -0.05 -10.60 12.93
C GLY A 81 -1.23 -9.84 13.52
N ILE A 82 -0.94 -8.82 14.29
CA ILE A 82 -1.94 -7.93 14.90
C ILE A 82 -1.70 -6.47 14.50
N VAL A 83 -2.70 -5.64 14.72
CA VAL A 83 -2.51 -4.19 14.77
C VAL A 83 -1.71 -3.87 16.03
N SER A 84 -0.46 -3.43 15.86
CA SER A 84 0.43 -3.08 16.98
C SER A 84 0.20 -1.64 17.46
N ALA A 85 -0.12 -0.73 16.53
CA ALA A 85 -0.46 0.67 16.83
C ALA A 85 -1.27 1.27 15.69
N LEU A 86 -1.96 2.35 15.97
CA LEU A 86 -2.72 3.15 15.00
C LEU A 86 -2.19 4.58 14.99
N ASN A 87 -2.44 5.28 13.88
CA ASN A 87 -2.06 6.69 13.70
C ASN A 87 -0.57 6.96 13.95
N ARG A 88 0.30 6.02 13.56
CA ARG A 88 1.74 6.23 13.64
C ARG A 88 2.20 7.14 12.52
N PRO A 89 2.74 8.33 12.82
CA PRO A 89 3.34 9.16 11.78
C PRO A 89 4.55 8.42 11.20
N VAL A 90 4.48 8.07 9.95
CA VAL A 90 5.59 7.44 9.22
C VAL A 90 6.08 8.42 8.18
N ASP A 91 7.37 8.76 8.26
CA ASP A 91 8.09 9.54 7.26
C ASP A 91 8.84 8.56 6.35
N VAL A 92 8.43 8.49 5.10
CA VAL A 92 9.07 7.61 4.10
C VAL A 92 10.01 8.36 3.16
N GLY A 93 10.39 9.56 3.52
CA GLY A 93 11.32 10.39 2.77
C GLY A 93 10.67 11.57 2.07
N SER A 94 11.48 12.35 1.36
CA SER A 94 11.03 13.52 0.61
C SER A 94 11.00 13.23 -0.89
N ASP A 95 10.09 13.88 -1.59
CA ASP A 95 9.88 13.81 -3.05
C ASP A 95 10.94 14.56 -3.88
N GLY A 96 12.11 14.84 -3.35
CA GLY A 96 13.13 15.65 -4.02
C GLY A 96 12.77 17.14 -4.18
N GLN A 97 11.54 17.52 -3.87
CA GLN A 97 11.07 18.91 -3.83
C GLN A 97 10.97 19.44 -2.39
N GLY A 98 11.37 18.62 -1.41
CA GLY A 98 11.38 18.98 0.01
C GLY A 98 10.07 18.69 0.75
N ASN A 99 9.12 18.00 0.12
CA ASN A 99 7.91 17.53 0.80
C ASN A 99 8.17 16.15 1.41
N SER A 100 7.98 16.00 2.69
CA SER A 100 8.04 14.69 3.36
C SER A 100 6.73 13.93 3.12
N THR A 101 6.85 12.66 2.76
CA THR A 101 5.72 11.74 2.74
C THR A 101 5.44 11.31 4.19
N VAL A 102 4.38 11.84 4.76
CA VAL A 102 3.95 11.51 6.13
C VAL A 102 2.48 11.14 6.11
N TYR A 103 2.18 9.95 6.59
CA TYR A 103 0.79 9.50 6.76
C TYR A 103 0.59 8.80 8.10
N PRO A 104 -0.64 8.80 8.65
CA PRO A 104 -0.97 8.13 9.92
C PRO A 104 -1.06 6.62 9.71
N ALA A 105 0.08 5.91 9.74
CA ALA A 105 0.15 4.51 9.41
C ALA A 105 -0.52 3.59 10.44
N ILE A 106 -1.01 2.44 9.96
CA ILE A 106 -1.27 1.24 10.76
C ILE A 106 0.07 0.54 10.96
N GLN A 107 0.46 0.31 12.20
CA GLN A 107 1.61 -0.53 12.52
C GLN A 107 1.15 -1.95 12.81
N THR A 108 1.85 -2.95 12.27
CA THR A 108 1.59 -4.37 12.47
C THR A 108 2.89 -5.14 12.68
N ASP A 109 2.84 -6.24 13.40
CA ASP A 109 3.94 -7.21 13.50
C ASP A 109 3.87 -8.30 12.43
N ALA A 110 2.80 -8.34 11.61
CA ALA A 110 2.79 -9.13 10.38
C ALA A 110 4.01 -8.74 9.52
N ALA A 111 4.74 -9.73 9.03
CA ALA A 111 5.96 -9.46 8.27
C ALA A 111 5.65 -8.77 6.95
N ILE A 112 6.05 -7.50 6.84
CA ILE A 112 5.97 -6.69 5.61
C ILE A 112 7.40 -6.42 5.15
N ASN A 113 7.76 -6.99 4.02
CA ASN A 113 9.10 -6.92 3.42
C ASN A 113 9.01 -6.35 1.99
N PRO A 114 10.15 -5.96 1.38
CA PRO A 114 10.18 -5.56 -0.03
C PRO A 114 9.48 -6.60 -0.93
N GLY A 115 8.57 -6.10 -1.79
CA GLY A 115 7.67 -6.91 -2.62
C GLY A 115 6.25 -7.05 -2.06
N ASN A 116 6.01 -6.74 -0.79
CA ASN A 116 4.65 -6.67 -0.24
C ASN A 116 4.01 -5.30 -0.45
N SER A 117 4.77 -4.27 -0.82
CA SER A 117 4.27 -2.92 -1.11
C SER A 117 3.17 -2.95 -2.17
N GLY A 118 2.06 -2.25 -1.92
CA GLY A 118 0.88 -2.21 -2.77
C GLY A 118 -0.08 -3.38 -2.55
N GLY A 119 0.34 -4.42 -1.82
CA GLY A 119 -0.53 -5.51 -1.39
C GLY A 119 -1.50 -5.10 -0.30
N ALA A 120 -2.47 -5.95 -0.03
CA ALA A 120 -3.52 -5.69 0.94
C ALA A 120 -3.13 -6.07 2.37
N LEU A 121 -3.50 -5.22 3.33
CA LEU A 121 -3.68 -5.60 4.72
C LEU A 121 -5.18 -5.86 4.92
N VAL A 122 -5.54 -7.08 5.37
CA VAL A 122 -6.94 -7.47 5.53
C VAL A 122 -7.24 -7.88 6.96
N ASP A 123 -8.49 -7.70 7.37
CA ASP A 123 -9.02 -8.26 8.61
C ASP A 123 -9.37 -9.76 8.46
N LEU A 124 -9.79 -10.42 9.54
CA LEU A 124 -10.16 -11.85 9.49
C LEU A 124 -11.46 -12.14 8.71
N ASN A 125 -12.21 -11.11 8.32
CA ASN A 125 -13.37 -11.23 7.44
C ASN A 125 -12.99 -11.11 5.95
N GLY A 126 -11.69 -10.91 5.64
CA GLY A 126 -11.21 -10.69 4.29
C GLY A 126 -11.46 -9.28 3.75
N HIS A 127 -11.80 -8.33 4.61
CA HIS A 127 -11.97 -6.94 4.23
C HIS A 127 -10.63 -6.22 4.19
N VAL A 128 -10.35 -5.50 3.11
CA VAL A 128 -9.14 -4.70 2.98
C VAL A 128 -9.24 -3.49 3.91
N VAL A 129 -8.31 -3.36 4.84
CA VAL A 129 -8.24 -2.28 5.83
C VAL A 129 -7.02 -1.38 5.65
N GLY A 130 -6.05 -1.80 4.85
CA GLY A 130 -4.86 -1.01 4.55
C GLY A 130 -4.13 -1.49 3.31
N ILE A 131 -3.15 -0.69 2.89
CA ILE A 131 -2.23 -1.00 1.79
C ILE A 131 -0.83 -1.12 2.38
N ASN A 132 -0.19 -2.27 2.23
CA ASN A 132 1.14 -2.54 2.76
C ASN A 132 2.18 -1.57 2.16
N ALA A 133 3.09 -1.06 2.98
CA ALA A 133 4.13 -0.12 2.57
C ALA A 133 5.49 -0.53 3.14
N ALA A 134 6.19 -1.41 2.44
CA ALA A 134 7.47 -1.97 2.90
C ALA A 134 8.61 -0.94 2.95
N ILE A 135 8.51 0.16 2.20
CA ILE A 135 9.53 1.23 2.19
C ILE A 135 9.66 1.91 3.55
N ALA A 136 8.55 2.00 4.31
CA ALA A 136 8.56 2.58 5.65
C ALA A 136 9.40 1.76 6.64
N THR A 137 9.46 0.45 6.45
CA THR A 137 10.28 -0.45 7.27
C THR A 137 11.77 -0.32 6.95
N ALA A 138 12.11 -0.12 5.68
CA ALA A 138 13.50 -0.01 5.22
C ALA A 138 14.15 1.32 5.64
N GLY A 139 13.38 2.40 5.78
CA GLY A 139 13.89 3.73 6.16
C GLY A 139 14.25 3.88 7.65
N GLN A 140 13.83 2.97 8.52
CA GLN A 140 14.06 3.03 9.96
C GLN A 140 15.20 2.12 10.46
N GLY A 141 15.89 1.44 9.57
CA GLY A 141 16.99 0.52 9.92
C GLY A 141 18.26 1.29 10.30
N VAL A 142 18.52 1.41 11.59
CA VAL A 142 19.86 1.74 12.08
C VAL A 142 20.74 0.50 11.87
N GLY A 143 21.63 0.55 10.87
CA GLY A 143 22.67 -0.48 10.71
C GLY A 143 22.58 -1.37 9.48
N GLY A 144 21.81 -1.02 8.44
CA GLY A 144 21.93 -1.67 7.13
C GLY A 144 21.31 -3.08 7.03
N GLU A 145 20.57 -3.54 8.02
CA GLU A 145 19.81 -4.79 7.91
C GLU A 145 18.48 -4.56 7.20
N SER A 146 18.36 -5.16 6.02
CA SER A 146 17.16 -5.11 5.18
C SER A 146 16.21 -6.25 5.62
N GLY A 147 15.13 -5.91 6.32
CA GLY A 147 14.13 -6.90 6.71
C GLY A 147 13.16 -6.40 7.78
N ASN A 148 12.04 -7.09 7.93
CA ASN A 148 11.05 -6.79 8.96
C ASN A 148 11.56 -7.26 10.33
N ILE A 149 11.65 -6.32 11.27
CA ILE A 149 12.07 -6.56 12.67
C ILE A 149 10.88 -6.63 13.63
N GLY A 150 9.67 -6.94 13.15
CA GLY A 150 8.44 -6.93 13.94
C GLY A 150 7.69 -5.60 13.91
N ALA A 151 8.05 -4.70 13.02
CA ALA A 151 7.36 -3.43 12.78
C ALA A 151 7.17 -3.22 11.28
N GLY A 152 6.01 -3.56 10.79
CA GLY A 152 5.55 -3.26 9.44
C GLY A 152 4.53 -2.14 9.46
N PHE A 153 4.36 -1.44 8.34
CA PHE A 153 3.43 -0.33 8.21
C PHE A 153 2.52 -0.50 7.01
N ALA A 154 1.28 -0.02 7.16
CA ALA A 154 0.32 0.05 6.08
C ALA A 154 -0.38 1.42 6.07
N ILE A 155 -0.70 1.89 4.88
CA ILE A 155 -1.52 3.07 4.67
C ILE A 155 -2.96 2.71 5.02
N PRO A 156 -3.62 3.44 5.94
CA PRO A 156 -5.02 3.19 6.26
C PRO A 156 -5.91 3.33 5.01
N LEU A 157 -6.85 2.41 4.82
CA LEU A 157 -7.64 2.42 3.60
C LEU A 157 -8.57 3.62 3.50
N ASP A 158 -9.09 4.11 4.63
CA ASP A 158 -9.95 5.30 4.63
C ASP A 158 -9.20 6.54 4.13
N GLU A 159 -7.90 6.67 4.45
CA GLU A 159 -7.02 7.71 3.91
C GLU A 159 -6.82 7.53 2.40
N GLY A 160 -6.42 6.34 1.98
CA GLY A 160 -6.22 6.03 0.56
C GLY A 160 -7.50 6.21 -0.28
N ARG A 161 -8.67 5.95 0.30
CA ARG A 161 -9.96 6.10 -0.39
C ARG A 161 -10.26 7.55 -0.76
N HIS A 162 -10.04 8.49 0.14
CA HIS A 162 -10.21 9.91 -0.17
C HIS A 162 -9.33 10.36 -1.33
N ILE A 163 -8.10 9.89 -1.36
CA ILE A 163 -7.13 10.17 -2.42
C ILE A 163 -7.60 9.59 -3.76
N VAL A 164 -7.99 8.32 -3.75
CA VAL A 164 -8.51 7.62 -4.95
C VAL A 164 -9.78 8.26 -5.48
N ASP A 165 -10.72 8.63 -4.60
CA ASP A 165 -11.96 9.30 -5.00
C ASP A 165 -11.69 10.66 -5.68
N ALA A 166 -10.69 11.41 -5.22
CA ALA A 166 -10.25 12.64 -5.87
C ALA A 166 -9.65 12.36 -7.26
N MET A 167 -8.75 11.38 -7.37
CA MET A 167 -8.13 10.97 -8.64
C MET A 167 -9.17 10.50 -9.65
N CYS A 168 -10.18 9.72 -9.23
CA CYS A 168 -11.28 9.27 -10.10
C CYS A 168 -12.10 10.43 -10.68
N LYS A 169 -12.17 11.55 -9.97
CA LYS A 169 -12.86 12.77 -10.41
C LYS A 169 -11.97 13.73 -11.22
N GLY A 170 -10.71 13.34 -11.48
CA GLY A 170 -9.72 14.20 -12.13
C GLY A 170 -9.28 15.38 -11.28
N ALA A 171 -9.50 15.33 -9.97
CA ALA A 171 -9.08 16.38 -9.04
C ALA A 171 -7.72 16.05 -8.43
N THR A 172 -6.95 17.06 -8.09
CA THR A 172 -5.73 16.89 -7.28
C THR A 172 -6.14 16.55 -5.85
N PRO A 173 -5.58 15.50 -5.26
CA PRO A 173 -5.84 15.16 -3.86
C PRO A 173 -5.48 16.34 -2.93
N THR A 174 -6.34 16.57 -1.95
CA THR A 174 -6.08 17.57 -0.90
C THR A 174 -5.79 16.85 0.40
N HIS A 175 -4.71 17.25 1.06
CA HIS A 175 -4.32 16.69 2.35
C HIS A 175 -4.74 17.66 3.46
N PRO A 176 -5.39 17.18 4.55
CA PRO A 176 -5.57 18.01 5.71
C PRO A 176 -4.18 18.39 6.23
N ARG A 177 -3.95 19.67 6.45
CA ARG A 177 -2.72 20.11 7.12
C ARG A 177 -2.74 19.61 8.56
N PRO A 178 -1.62 19.11 9.09
CA PRO A 178 -1.51 18.72 10.48
C PRO A 178 -1.76 19.88 11.43
#